data_a7a8d26d2c99bb3ade0537ee498f8f2d
#
_entry.id   a7a8d26d2c99bb3ade0537ee498f8f2d
#
_cell.length_a   1.000
_cell.length_b   1.000
_cell.length_c   1.000
_cell.angle_alpha   90.00
_cell.angle_beta   90.00
_cell.angle_gamma   90.00
#
_symmetry.space_group_name_H-M   'P 1'
#
loop_
_entity.id
_entity.type
_entity.pdbx_description
1 polymer ?
#
loop_
_entity_poly.entity_id
_entity_poly.type
_entity_poly.pdbx_seq_one_letter_code
_entity_poly.pdbx_strand_id
1 'polypeptide(L)'
;MPRITNWTRESRTPTLAYRNTETGARAVLHRAPDSYAYKWRAAILVDGYPVWSRGFETKEATSVRDALRDRPAPELSCPECPNDDVIVSQKSAAGAKVKRWFDCPDCGYEAPSQIVYGAER
;
A
#
# COMPACT_ATOMS: atom_id res chain seq x y z
N MET A 1 -21.64 10.09 7.01
CA MET A 1 -20.76 9.42 6.05
C MET A 1 -20.74 7.92 6.33
N PRO A 2 -20.79 7.05 5.30
CA PRO A 2 -20.70 5.62 5.55
C PRO A 2 -19.37 5.28 6.19
N ARG A 3 -19.43 4.45 7.21
CA ARG A 3 -18.24 3.99 7.93
C ARG A 3 -17.55 2.89 7.11
N ILE A 4 -16.23 2.98 6.98
CA ILE A 4 -15.42 1.95 6.33
C ILE A 4 -15.22 0.83 7.36
N THR A 5 -15.70 -0.38 7.04
CA THR A 5 -15.62 -1.52 7.93
C THR A 5 -14.17 -1.99 8.08
N ASN A 6 -13.73 -2.24 9.33
CA ASN A 6 -12.40 -2.73 9.66
C ASN A 6 -11.23 -1.79 9.34
N TRP A 7 -11.53 -0.57 8.94
CA TRP A 7 -10.51 0.44 8.68
C TRP A 7 -10.71 1.63 9.62
N THR A 8 -9.65 2.02 10.31
CA THR A 8 -9.64 3.16 11.23
C THR A 8 -8.70 4.23 10.72
N ARG A 9 -9.16 5.47 10.68
CA ARG A 9 -8.33 6.59 10.24
C ARG A 9 -7.25 6.89 11.29
N GLU A 10 -5.98 6.86 10.85
CA GLU A 10 -4.83 7.18 11.69
C GLU A 10 -4.44 8.65 11.63
N SER A 11 -4.48 9.24 10.42
CA SER A 11 -4.06 10.61 10.22
C SER A 11 -4.82 11.26 9.08
N ARG A 12 -4.79 12.59 9.05
CA ARG A 12 -5.44 13.38 8.00
C ARG A 12 -4.43 14.20 7.21
N THR A 13 -3.43 14.75 7.86
CA THR A 13 -2.39 15.59 7.26
C THR A 13 -1.02 15.22 7.81
N PRO A 14 0.05 15.34 7.00
CA PRO A 14 0.06 15.65 5.55
C PRO A 14 -0.46 14.51 4.67
N THR A 15 -0.61 13.31 5.23
CA THR A 15 -1.05 12.11 4.53
C THR A 15 -2.34 11.60 5.17
N LEU A 16 -3.37 11.38 4.34
CA LEU A 16 -4.58 10.70 4.81
C LEU A 16 -4.27 9.20 4.89
N ALA A 17 -4.36 8.62 6.07
CA ALA A 17 -4.02 7.22 6.30
C ALA A 17 -5.07 6.49 7.11
N TYR A 18 -5.30 5.25 6.74
CA TYR A 18 -6.19 4.30 7.43
C TYR A 18 -5.41 3.04 7.76
N ARG A 19 -5.76 2.40 8.88
CA ARG A 19 -5.21 1.09 9.27
C ARG A 19 -6.33 0.07 9.31
N ASN A 20 -6.09 -1.11 8.73
CA ASN A 20 -7.01 -2.23 8.84
C ASN A 20 -6.83 -2.89 10.21
N THR A 21 -7.91 -3.00 10.99
CA THR A 21 -7.86 -3.53 12.35
C THR A 21 -7.69 -5.04 12.42
N GLU A 22 -7.97 -5.76 11.33
CA GLU A 22 -7.81 -7.22 11.26
C GLU A 22 -6.43 -7.63 10.78
N THR A 23 -5.92 -6.98 9.73
CA THR A 23 -4.67 -7.41 9.07
C THR A 23 -3.48 -6.52 9.40
N GLY A 24 -3.72 -5.30 9.93
CA GLY A 24 -2.68 -4.31 10.12
C GLY A 24 -2.23 -3.61 8.84
N ALA A 25 -2.89 -3.88 7.71
CA ALA A 25 -2.60 -3.20 6.45
C ALA A 25 -2.84 -1.70 6.57
N ARG A 26 -2.13 -0.90 5.77
CA ARG A 26 -2.23 0.55 5.80
C ARG A 26 -2.65 1.06 4.43
N ALA A 27 -3.66 1.92 4.39
CA ALA A 27 -4.06 2.62 3.17
C ALA A 27 -3.68 4.09 3.29
N VAL A 28 -3.01 4.65 2.29
CA VAL A 28 -2.52 6.02 2.31
C VAL A 28 -2.95 6.77 1.06
N LEU A 29 -3.23 8.07 1.23
CA LEU A 29 -3.38 9.02 0.13
C LEU A 29 -2.40 10.16 0.38
N HIS A 30 -1.44 10.35 -0.51
CA HIS A 30 -0.42 11.37 -0.35
C HIS A 30 -0.12 12.07 -1.68
N ARG A 31 0.54 13.23 -1.57
CA ARG A 31 1.01 13.93 -2.75
C ARG A 31 2.21 13.17 -3.34
N ALA A 32 2.11 12.84 -4.63
CA ALA A 32 3.17 12.13 -5.32
C ALA A 32 4.36 13.06 -5.61
N PRO A 33 5.59 12.51 -5.74
CA PRO A 33 6.75 13.30 -6.18
C PRO A 33 6.53 13.89 -7.56
N ASP A 34 7.24 14.98 -7.87
CA ASP A 34 7.14 15.70 -9.14
C ASP A 34 7.43 14.83 -10.36
N SER A 35 8.23 13.78 -10.18
CA SER A 35 8.58 12.84 -11.25
C SER A 35 7.47 11.84 -11.57
N TYR A 36 6.39 11.83 -10.78
CA TYR A 36 5.27 10.91 -10.98
C TYR A 36 4.24 11.54 -11.94
N ALA A 37 3.58 10.70 -12.75
CA ALA A 37 2.63 11.18 -13.76
C ALA A 37 1.40 11.86 -13.18
N TYR A 38 1.01 11.53 -11.96
CA TYR A 38 -0.15 12.08 -11.26
C TYR A 38 0.28 12.88 -10.05
N LYS A 39 -0.53 13.85 -9.65
CA LYS A 39 -0.23 14.70 -8.48
C LYS A 39 -0.44 13.98 -7.16
N TRP A 40 -1.35 13.00 -7.12
CA TRP A 40 -1.73 12.28 -5.92
C TRP A 40 -1.65 10.79 -6.14
N ARG A 41 -1.30 10.06 -5.09
CA ARG A 41 -1.21 8.61 -5.13
C ARG A 41 -1.92 8.00 -3.92
N ALA A 42 -2.81 7.05 -4.17
CA ALA A 42 -3.38 6.20 -3.15
C ALA A 42 -2.73 4.82 -3.22
N ALA A 43 -2.42 4.23 -2.08
CA ALA A 43 -1.81 2.91 -2.00
C ALA A 43 -2.31 2.13 -0.79
N ILE A 44 -2.44 0.82 -0.94
CA ILE A 44 -2.71 -0.09 0.17
C ILE A 44 -1.46 -0.95 0.36
N LEU A 45 -0.93 -0.94 1.57
CA LEU A 45 0.35 -1.57 1.92
C LEU A 45 0.13 -2.67 2.95
N VAL A 46 0.76 -3.82 2.73
CA VAL A 46 0.83 -4.90 3.71
C VAL A 46 2.31 -5.12 4.02
N ASP A 47 2.70 -4.94 5.27
CA ASP A 47 4.11 -4.99 5.70
C ASP A 47 5.03 -4.09 4.86
N GLY A 48 4.46 -2.96 4.37
CA GLY A 48 5.19 -2.03 3.55
C GLY A 48 5.25 -2.37 2.06
N TYR A 49 4.74 -3.52 1.64
CA TYR A 49 4.65 -3.88 0.22
C TYR A 49 3.32 -3.40 -0.36
N PRO A 50 3.33 -2.62 -1.46
CA PRO A 50 2.10 -2.09 -2.04
C PRO A 50 1.34 -3.20 -2.80
N VAL A 51 0.20 -3.60 -2.25
CA VAL A 51 -0.67 -4.61 -2.88
C VAL A 51 -1.68 -3.98 -3.83
N TRP A 52 -1.89 -2.67 -3.73
CA TRP A 52 -2.73 -1.90 -4.64
C TRP A 52 -2.27 -0.45 -4.65
N SER A 53 -2.30 0.20 -5.80
CA SER A 53 -2.04 1.63 -5.90
C SER A 53 -2.74 2.24 -7.11
N ARG A 54 -3.04 3.54 -7.01
CA ARG A 54 -3.65 4.30 -8.09
C ARG A 54 -3.24 5.77 -7.99
N GLY A 55 -2.96 6.39 -9.16
CA GLY A 55 -2.69 7.82 -9.25
C GLY A 55 -3.95 8.62 -9.55
N PHE A 56 -4.00 9.87 -9.07
CA PHE A 56 -5.11 10.80 -9.27
C PHE A 56 -4.59 12.18 -9.61
N GLU A 57 -5.31 12.89 -10.51
CA GLU A 57 -4.97 14.27 -10.86
C GLU A 57 -5.27 15.25 -9.73
N THR A 58 -6.30 14.98 -8.93
CA THR A 58 -6.74 15.84 -7.83
C THR A 58 -6.83 15.06 -6.54
N LYS A 59 -6.77 15.77 -5.41
CA LYS A 59 -6.94 15.15 -4.10
C LYS A 59 -8.40 14.75 -3.92
N GLU A 60 -8.65 13.46 -3.98
CA GLU A 60 -9.96 12.87 -3.73
C GLU A 60 -9.87 11.96 -2.51
N ALA A 61 -10.11 12.52 -1.33
CA ALA A 61 -10.07 11.73 -0.09
C ALA A 61 -11.03 10.54 -0.12
N THR A 62 -12.13 10.68 -0.87
CA THR A 62 -13.11 9.60 -1.07
C THR A 62 -12.55 8.45 -1.89
N SER A 63 -11.51 8.67 -2.70
CA SER A 63 -10.93 7.61 -3.54
C SER A 63 -10.37 6.45 -2.71
N VAL A 64 -9.73 6.76 -1.59
CA VAL A 64 -9.23 5.71 -0.68
C VAL A 64 -10.42 4.98 -0.05
N ARG A 65 -11.45 5.70 0.38
CA ARG A 65 -12.68 5.11 0.93
C ARG A 65 -13.35 4.19 -0.08
N ASP A 66 -13.49 4.63 -1.32
CA ASP A 66 -14.13 3.84 -2.37
C ASP A 66 -13.32 2.57 -2.66
N ALA A 67 -12.00 2.66 -2.67
CA ALA A 67 -11.14 1.51 -2.85
C ALA A 67 -11.26 0.51 -1.70
N LEU A 68 -11.45 1.00 -0.46
CA LEU A 68 -11.55 0.15 0.73
C LEU A 68 -12.94 -0.44 0.94
N ARG A 69 -13.98 0.24 0.43
CA ARG A 69 -15.38 -0.13 0.72
C ARG A 69 -15.75 -1.51 0.20
N ASP A 70 -15.34 -1.83 -1.03
CA ASP A 70 -15.76 -3.03 -1.73
C ASP A 70 -14.65 -4.10 -1.81
N ARG A 71 -13.56 -3.92 -1.06
CA ARG A 71 -12.46 -4.88 -1.07
C ARG A 71 -12.39 -5.67 0.22
N PRO A 72 -12.13 -6.97 0.14
CA PRO A 72 -11.78 -7.73 1.33
C PRO A 72 -10.50 -7.17 1.94
N ALA A 73 -10.28 -7.44 3.21
CA ALA A 73 -9.04 -7.04 3.88
C ALA A 73 -7.83 -7.55 3.07
N PRO A 74 -6.90 -6.68 2.67
CA PRO A 74 -5.77 -7.12 1.86
C PRO A 74 -4.86 -8.04 2.66
N GLU A 75 -4.41 -9.10 2.01
CA GLU A 75 -3.47 -10.05 2.58
C GLU A 75 -2.25 -10.15 1.69
N LEU A 76 -1.10 -10.41 2.29
CA LEU A 76 0.13 -10.67 1.59
C LEU A 76 0.47 -12.15 1.73
N SER A 77 0.34 -12.89 0.63
CA SER A 77 0.57 -14.34 0.61
C SER A 77 1.28 -14.75 -0.67
N CYS A 78 1.93 -15.91 -0.63
CA CYS A 78 2.58 -16.47 -1.82
C CYS A 78 1.52 -16.95 -2.81
N PRO A 79 1.60 -16.54 -4.10
CA PRO A 79 0.66 -17.01 -5.11
C PRO A 79 0.95 -18.43 -5.59
N GLU A 80 2.13 -18.99 -5.28
CA GLU A 80 2.57 -20.30 -5.78
C GLU A 80 2.40 -21.42 -4.74
N CYS A 81 2.23 -21.07 -3.47
CA CYS A 81 2.01 -22.04 -2.41
C CYS A 81 1.10 -21.44 -1.31
N PRO A 82 0.57 -22.23 -0.37
CA PRO A 82 -0.36 -21.71 0.63
C PRO A 82 0.29 -20.92 1.78
N ASN A 83 1.58 -20.57 1.69
CA ASN A 83 2.26 -19.81 2.73
C ASN A 83 1.81 -18.36 2.74
N ASP A 84 1.38 -17.84 3.88
CA ASP A 84 1.02 -16.44 4.09
C ASP A 84 2.07 -15.66 4.90
N ASP A 85 3.20 -16.28 5.21
CA ASP A 85 4.29 -15.70 6.01
C ASP A 85 5.49 -15.37 5.11
N VAL A 86 5.26 -14.48 4.14
CA VAL A 86 6.30 -14.05 3.21
C VAL A 86 7.18 -12.96 3.84
N ILE A 87 8.41 -12.81 3.33
CA ILE A 87 9.39 -11.86 3.83
C ILE A 87 9.47 -10.68 2.88
N VAL A 88 9.15 -9.46 3.36
CA VAL A 88 9.28 -8.24 2.59
C VAL A 88 10.70 -7.70 2.73
N SER A 89 11.32 -7.42 1.58
CA SER A 89 12.67 -6.86 1.49
C SER A 89 12.63 -5.52 0.79
N GLN A 90 13.65 -4.70 0.99
CA GLN A 90 13.74 -3.40 0.35
C GLN A 90 15.16 -3.02 -0.01
N LYS A 91 15.28 -2.15 -1.02
CA LYS A 91 16.54 -1.58 -1.46
C LYS A 91 16.32 -0.12 -1.81
N SER A 92 17.24 0.75 -1.40
CA SER A 92 17.19 2.16 -1.75
C SER A 92 17.24 2.38 -3.26
N ALA A 93 16.42 3.31 -3.73
CA ALA A 93 16.41 3.78 -5.11
C ALA A 93 16.68 5.28 -5.13
N ALA A 94 16.73 5.88 -6.32
CA ALA A 94 17.01 7.31 -6.45
C ALA A 94 15.99 8.18 -5.72
N GLY A 95 16.45 9.23 -5.03
CA GLY A 95 15.59 10.14 -4.27
C GLY A 95 15.00 9.49 -3.04
N ALA A 96 13.76 9.86 -2.72
CA ALA A 96 13.03 9.31 -1.55
C ALA A 96 12.35 7.98 -1.84
N LYS A 97 12.70 7.33 -2.96
CA LYS A 97 12.08 6.09 -3.41
C LYS A 97 12.78 4.87 -2.82
N VAL A 98 12.01 3.81 -2.62
CA VAL A 98 12.52 2.51 -2.18
C VAL A 98 11.88 1.45 -3.07
N LYS A 99 12.67 0.48 -3.52
CA LYS A 99 12.15 -0.72 -4.17
C LYS A 99 11.81 -1.74 -3.09
N ARG A 100 10.61 -2.30 -3.14
CA ARG A 100 10.18 -3.37 -2.24
C ARG A 100 9.67 -4.56 -3.02
N TRP A 101 9.98 -5.75 -2.52
CA TRP A 101 9.50 -7.02 -3.04
C TRP A 101 9.31 -7.97 -1.87
N PHE A 102 8.70 -9.13 -2.12
CA PHE A 102 8.62 -10.15 -1.10
C PHE A 102 9.08 -11.50 -1.64
N ASP A 103 9.57 -12.33 -0.75
CA ASP A 103 10.04 -13.69 -1.04
C ASP A 103 9.29 -14.69 -0.20
N CYS A 104 8.98 -15.84 -0.79
CA CYS A 104 8.41 -16.95 -0.05
C CYS A 104 9.53 -17.87 0.43
N PRO A 105 9.72 -18.06 1.76
CA PRO A 105 10.78 -18.94 2.26
C PRO A 105 10.50 -20.42 2.03
N ASP A 106 9.25 -20.80 1.75
CA ASP A 106 8.86 -22.19 1.56
C ASP A 106 9.10 -22.69 0.14
N CYS A 107 8.73 -21.90 -0.87
CA CYS A 107 8.84 -22.35 -2.28
C CYS A 107 9.83 -21.53 -3.12
N GLY A 108 10.40 -20.47 -2.55
CA GLY A 108 11.37 -19.64 -3.27
C GLY A 108 10.78 -18.64 -4.25
N TYR A 109 9.46 -18.46 -4.23
CA TYR A 109 8.83 -17.45 -5.08
C TYR A 109 9.33 -16.06 -4.74
N GLU A 110 9.60 -15.25 -5.76
CA GLU A 110 10.06 -13.87 -5.61
C GLU A 110 9.09 -12.95 -6.36
N ALA A 111 8.39 -12.08 -5.63
CA ALA A 111 7.46 -11.14 -6.23
C ALA A 111 8.19 -10.02 -6.96
N PRO A 112 7.61 -9.47 -8.06
CA PRO A 112 8.18 -8.32 -8.73
C PRO A 112 8.35 -7.14 -7.78
N SER A 113 9.46 -6.41 -7.89
CA SER A 113 9.70 -5.23 -7.07
C SER A 113 8.75 -4.10 -7.47
N GLN A 114 8.34 -3.32 -6.47
CA GLN A 114 7.51 -2.13 -6.66
C GLN A 114 8.18 -0.93 -6.00
N ILE A 115 7.92 0.26 -6.56
CA ILE A 115 8.44 1.51 -6.01
C ILE A 115 7.50 2.01 -4.92
N VAL A 116 8.07 2.30 -3.76
CA VAL A 116 7.38 2.90 -2.63
C VAL A 116 7.93 4.30 -2.42
N TYR A 117 7.05 5.28 -2.34
CA TYR A 117 7.43 6.68 -2.12
C TYR A 117 7.49 6.99 -0.62
N GLY A 118 8.13 8.11 -0.25
CA GLY A 118 8.42 8.44 1.14
C GLY A 118 7.24 8.34 2.11
N ALA A 119 6.05 8.81 1.72
CA ALA A 119 4.86 8.77 2.58
C ALA A 119 4.28 7.36 2.77
N GLU A 120 4.68 6.40 1.95
CA GLU A 120 4.25 5.01 2.02
C GLU A 120 5.17 4.12 2.87
N ARG A 121 6.28 4.65 3.35
CA ARG A 121 7.27 3.92 4.13
C ARG A 121 6.79 3.59 5.54
#